data_7c29fb8e2cef2fb66442a03fccfadde8
#
_entry.id   7c29fb8e2cef2fb66442a03fccfadde8
#
_cell.length_a   1.000
_cell.length_b   1.000
_cell.length_c   1.000
_cell.angle_alpha   90.00
_cell.angle_beta   90.00
_cell.angle_gamma   90.00
#
_symmetry.space_group_name_H-M   'P 1'
#
loop_
_entity.id
_entity.type
_entity.pdbx_description
1 polymer ?
#
loop_
_entity_poly.entity_id
_entity_poly.type
_entity_poly.pdbx_seq_one_letter_code
_entity_poly.pdbx_strand_id
1 'polypeptide(L)'
;RRAKPAVYFGGKFRIIDFALSNCMNSGIRRIGVITQYKSHSLLQHLQRGWAFLKSEMNEFVDLLPAQQLTDDESWYRGTADAVYQNQDIIASYRADYIVVLAGDHIYKMNYALMLADHVNKGRDCTVACITVPREEASAFGVMSVGANSEVIDFVEKPVDPPAMPGHPDKALASMGIYIFNARYLYKQLERDMADPDSSHDFGKDIIPRAVRQGSVSAHPFEQSCVNTRTGEEAY
;
A
#
# COMPACT_ATOMS: atom_id res chain seq x y z
N ARG A 1 -3.02 21.76 10.09
CA ARG A 1 -2.90 21.17 8.71
C ARG A 1 -3.78 19.93 8.66
N ARG A 2 -4.59 19.76 7.61
CA ARG A 2 -5.37 18.53 7.40
C ARG A 2 -4.43 17.43 6.84
N ALA A 3 -4.62 16.17 7.26
CA ALA A 3 -3.94 15.04 6.64
C ALA A 3 -4.34 14.96 5.15
N LYS A 4 -3.40 14.63 4.25
CA LYS A 4 -3.65 14.54 2.80
C LYS A 4 -4.87 13.66 2.44
N PRO A 5 -5.07 12.47 3.05
CA PRO A 5 -6.26 11.64 2.77
C PRO A 5 -7.60 12.32 3.08
N ALA A 6 -7.61 13.30 3.97
CA ALA A 6 -8.82 14.04 4.38
C ALA A 6 -9.12 15.26 3.49
N VAL A 7 -8.27 15.56 2.50
CA VAL A 7 -8.45 16.69 1.58
C VAL A 7 -9.61 16.39 0.62
N TYR A 8 -10.44 17.39 0.37
CA TYR A 8 -11.54 17.29 -0.59
C TYR A 8 -11.03 17.24 -2.03
N PHE A 9 -11.66 16.39 -2.83
CA PHE A 9 -11.43 16.27 -4.26
C PHE A 9 -12.79 16.23 -4.98
N GLY A 10 -12.97 17.06 -6.02
CA GLY A 10 -14.20 17.08 -6.81
C GLY A 10 -15.47 17.45 -6.01
N GLY A 11 -15.35 18.21 -4.94
CA GLY A 11 -16.46 18.78 -4.16
C GLY A 11 -16.97 17.89 -3.02
N LYS A 12 -17.42 16.67 -3.27
CA LYS A 12 -18.02 15.79 -2.25
C LYS A 12 -17.07 14.74 -1.70
N PHE A 13 -16.12 14.27 -2.50
CA PHE A 13 -15.22 13.19 -2.18
C PHE A 13 -13.99 13.69 -1.44
N ARG A 14 -13.35 12.79 -0.71
CA ARG A 14 -12.01 12.98 -0.17
C ARG A 14 -11.04 12.06 -0.89
N ILE A 15 -9.75 12.36 -0.85
CA ILE A 15 -8.74 11.54 -1.55
C ILE A 15 -8.81 10.07 -1.09
N ILE A 16 -9.04 9.81 0.17
CA ILE A 16 -9.17 8.44 0.71
C ILE A 16 -10.33 7.65 0.09
N ASP A 17 -11.40 8.31 -0.37
CA ASP A 17 -12.55 7.62 -0.95
C ASP A 17 -12.19 6.84 -2.23
N PHE A 18 -11.14 7.25 -2.94
CA PHE A 18 -10.65 6.52 -4.12
C PHE A 18 -10.05 5.18 -3.73
N ALA A 19 -9.19 5.14 -2.70
CA ALA A 19 -8.62 3.89 -2.20
C ALA A 19 -9.72 2.97 -1.63
N LEU A 20 -10.65 3.51 -0.85
CA LEU A 20 -11.77 2.75 -0.29
C LEU A 20 -12.69 2.22 -1.39
N SER A 21 -13.01 3.01 -2.40
CA SER A 21 -13.81 2.60 -3.55
C SER A 21 -13.13 1.48 -4.34
N ASN A 22 -11.82 1.58 -4.57
CA ASN A 22 -11.06 0.50 -5.20
C ASN A 22 -11.11 -0.80 -4.36
N CYS A 23 -10.98 -0.71 -3.02
CA CYS A 23 -11.14 -1.87 -2.13
C CYS A 23 -12.51 -2.51 -2.31
N MET A 24 -13.58 -1.70 -2.25
CA MET A 24 -14.95 -2.20 -2.38
C MET A 24 -15.21 -2.87 -3.73
N ASN A 25 -14.76 -2.23 -4.82
CA ASN A 25 -14.90 -2.77 -6.18
C ASN A 25 -14.03 -4.03 -6.41
N SER A 26 -12.99 -4.21 -5.62
CA SER A 26 -12.12 -5.40 -5.63
C SER A 26 -12.59 -6.51 -4.68
N GLY A 27 -13.75 -6.38 -4.04
CA GLY A 27 -14.24 -7.36 -3.08
C GLY A 27 -13.61 -7.32 -1.70
N ILE A 28 -12.75 -6.34 -1.40
CA ILE A 28 -12.15 -6.15 -0.08
C ILE A 28 -13.17 -5.46 0.82
N ARG A 29 -13.54 -6.12 1.92
CA ARG A 29 -14.61 -5.68 2.83
C ARG A 29 -14.14 -5.44 4.27
N ARG A 30 -12.91 -5.80 4.61
CA ARG A 30 -12.28 -5.59 5.92
C ARG A 30 -11.15 -4.62 5.77
N ILE A 31 -11.33 -3.39 6.21
CA ILE A 31 -10.43 -2.28 5.93
C ILE A 31 -10.07 -1.58 7.24
N GLY A 32 -8.79 -1.50 7.55
CA GLY A 32 -8.25 -0.66 8.62
C GLY A 32 -7.68 0.63 8.05
N VAL A 33 -8.17 1.77 8.51
CA VAL A 33 -7.64 3.09 8.14
C VAL A 33 -6.75 3.59 9.27
N ILE A 34 -5.44 3.52 9.07
CA ILE A 34 -4.45 3.96 10.04
C ILE A 34 -4.22 5.46 9.88
N THR A 35 -4.34 6.21 10.96
CA THR A 35 -4.18 7.67 10.94
C THR A 35 -3.24 8.14 12.05
N GLN A 36 -2.34 9.07 11.72
CA GLN A 36 -1.42 9.66 12.68
C GLN A 36 -2.09 10.68 13.61
N TYR A 37 -3.16 11.33 13.15
CA TYR A 37 -3.90 12.35 13.89
C TYR A 37 -5.38 11.99 13.99
N LYS A 38 -5.99 12.24 15.17
CA LYS A 38 -7.44 12.17 15.35
C LYS A 38 -8.12 13.28 14.54
N SER A 39 -8.22 13.09 13.23
CA SER A 39 -9.01 13.99 12.39
C SER A 39 -10.48 13.70 12.58
N HIS A 40 -11.15 14.43 13.47
CA HIS A 40 -12.59 14.31 13.71
C HIS A 40 -13.39 14.35 12.40
N SER A 41 -12.97 15.23 11.48
CA SER A 41 -13.64 15.36 10.18
C SER A 41 -13.46 14.13 9.29
N LEU A 42 -12.31 13.41 9.37
CA LEU A 42 -12.11 12.16 8.66
C LEU A 42 -12.94 11.03 9.28
N LEU A 43 -12.94 10.95 10.61
CA LEU A 43 -13.77 10.00 11.35
C LEU A 43 -15.24 10.14 11.00
N GLN A 44 -15.79 11.36 11.05
CA GLN A 44 -17.17 11.62 10.65
C GLN A 44 -17.44 11.24 9.18
N HIS A 45 -16.50 11.53 8.29
CA HIS A 45 -16.63 11.18 6.89
C HIS A 45 -16.71 9.67 6.68
N LEU A 46 -15.82 8.91 7.31
CA LEU A 46 -15.82 7.45 7.25
C LEU A 46 -17.10 6.86 7.85
N GLN A 47 -17.48 7.30 9.04
CA GLN A 47 -18.69 6.80 9.72
C GLN A 47 -19.97 7.08 8.94
N ARG A 48 -20.07 8.21 8.25
CA ARG A 48 -21.27 8.59 7.49
C ARG A 48 -21.27 8.08 6.05
N GLY A 49 -20.12 8.10 5.40
CA GLY A 49 -19.98 7.74 3.99
C GLY A 49 -19.84 6.23 3.75
N TRP A 50 -19.30 5.50 4.73
CA TRP A 50 -18.92 4.09 4.59
C TRP A 50 -19.68 3.17 5.56
N ALA A 51 -20.77 3.65 6.17
CA ALA A 51 -21.62 2.91 7.11
C ALA A 51 -22.52 1.85 6.47
N PHE A 52 -22.49 1.67 5.15
CA PHE A 52 -23.30 0.69 4.44
C PHE A 52 -22.74 -0.74 4.49
N LEU A 53 -21.53 -0.92 5.01
CA LEU A 53 -20.94 -2.24 5.23
C LEU A 53 -21.68 -3.00 6.32
N LYS A 54 -21.83 -4.31 6.11
CA LYS A 54 -22.61 -5.18 7.01
C LYS A 54 -21.70 -5.81 8.05
N SER A 55 -21.65 -5.24 9.23
CA SER A 55 -20.87 -5.77 10.36
C SER A 55 -21.24 -7.22 10.72
N GLU A 56 -22.50 -7.61 10.53
CA GLU A 56 -22.99 -8.98 10.72
C GLU A 56 -22.32 -9.98 9.77
N MET A 57 -21.84 -9.49 8.60
CA MET A 57 -21.08 -10.28 7.63
C MET A 57 -19.57 -10.10 7.79
N ASN A 58 -19.13 -9.50 8.90
CA ASN A 58 -17.73 -9.17 9.17
C ASN A 58 -17.12 -8.20 8.11
N GLU A 59 -17.94 -7.26 7.64
CA GLU A 59 -17.56 -6.20 6.73
C GLU A 59 -17.47 -4.86 7.49
N PHE A 60 -16.33 -4.17 7.40
CA PHE A 60 -16.12 -2.94 8.16
C PHE A 60 -15.03 -2.03 7.56
N VAL A 61 -15.09 -0.76 7.93
CA VAL A 61 -14.00 0.21 7.82
C VAL A 61 -13.69 0.70 9.22
N ASP A 62 -12.63 0.16 9.82
CA ASP A 62 -12.17 0.55 11.15
C ASP A 62 -11.18 1.70 11.08
N LEU A 63 -11.34 2.69 11.93
CA LEU A 63 -10.35 3.73 12.12
C LEU A 63 -9.37 3.30 13.23
N LEU A 64 -8.11 3.17 12.86
CA LEU A 64 -7.01 2.79 13.75
C LEU A 64 -6.14 4.03 14.01
N PRO A 65 -6.46 4.84 15.03
CA PRO A 65 -5.68 6.01 15.35
C PRO A 65 -4.37 5.61 16.04
N ALA A 66 -3.33 6.43 15.87
CA ALA A 66 -2.09 6.26 16.63
C ALA A 66 -2.40 6.22 18.13
N GLN A 67 -1.92 5.18 18.80
CA GLN A 67 -2.00 5.04 20.25
C GLN A 67 -0.68 5.55 20.86
N GLN A 68 -0.77 6.36 21.90
CA GLN A 68 0.39 6.66 22.75
C GLN A 68 0.68 5.41 23.60
N LEU A 69 1.65 4.60 23.19
CA LEU A 69 2.03 3.39 23.90
C LEU A 69 3.11 3.63 24.99
N THR A 70 3.73 4.81 24.98
CA THR A 70 4.80 5.18 25.94
C THR A 70 4.75 6.66 26.29
N ASP A 71 5.39 7.06 27.38
CA ASP A 71 5.50 8.44 27.89
C ASP A 71 6.25 9.42 26.96
N ASP A 72 6.84 8.93 25.88
CA ASP A 72 7.42 9.76 24.83
C ASP A 72 6.35 10.21 23.84
N GLU A 73 6.37 11.49 23.45
CA GLU A 73 5.49 12.14 22.45
C GLU A 73 5.65 11.56 21.03
N SER A 74 6.10 10.31 20.89
CA SER A 74 6.43 9.71 19.60
C SER A 74 5.20 9.16 18.89
N TRP A 75 4.76 9.92 17.91
CA TRP A 75 3.89 9.49 16.83
C TRP A 75 4.57 8.37 16.03
N TYR A 76 3.85 7.71 15.09
CA TYR A 76 4.45 6.72 14.21
C TYR A 76 5.78 7.22 13.62
N ARG A 77 6.85 6.45 13.78
CA ARG A 77 8.19 6.77 13.26
C ARG A 77 8.27 6.64 11.74
N GLY A 78 7.48 5.72 11.18
CA GLY A 78 7.40 5.47 9.75
C GLY A 78 6.13 4.70 9.38
N THR A 79 5.97 4.39 8.11
CA THR A 79 4.78 3.69 7.58
C THR A 79 4.71 2.24 8.07
N ALA A 80 5.84 1.56 8.27
CA ALA A 80 5.89 0.21 8.80
C ALA A 80 5.58 0.19 10.31
N ASP A 81 6.08 1.17 11.07
CA ASP A 81 5.74 1.33 12.49
C ASP A 81 4.24 1.53 12.69
N ALA A 82 3.59 2.29 11.82
CA ALA A 82 2.14 2.50 11.87
C ALA A 82 1.36 1.18 11.74
N VAL A 83 1.79 0.28 10.87
CA VAL A 83 1.17 -1.05 10.72
C VAL A 83 1.53 -1.95 11.90
N TYR A 84 2.77 -1.93 12.36
CA TYR A 84 3.23 -2.72 13.50
C TYR A 84 2.45 -2.41 14.79
N GLN A 85 2.29 -1.13 15.13
CA GLN A 85 1.54 -0.72 16.34
C GLN A 85 0.07 -1.16 16.33
N ASN A 86 -0.48 -1.47 15.15
CA ASN A 86 -1.84 -1.98 14.98
C ASN A 86 -1.88 -3.48 14.63
N GLN A 87 -0.73 -4.18 14.71
CA GLN A 87 -0.60 -5.56 14.25
C GLN A 87 -1.57 -6.52 14.94
N ASP A 88 -1.78 -6.40 16.24
CA ASP A 88 -2.69 -7.27 17.00
C ASP A 88 -4.14 -7.14 16.51
N ILE A 89 -4.57 -5.90 16.22
CA ILE A 89 -5.90 -5.64 15.67
C ILE A 89 -6.01 -6.24 14.27
N ILE A 90 -5.02 -5.99 13.42
CA ILE A 90 -4.99 -6.51 12.03
C ILE A 90 -4.95 -8.04 12.05
N ALA A 91 -4.19 -8.66 12.93
CA ALA A 91 -4.11 -10.11 13.07
C ALA A 91 -5.45 -10.72 13.54
N SER A 92 -6.23 -10.00 14.35
CA SER A 92 -7.57 -10.44 14.78
C SER A 92 -8.55 -10.62 13.62
N TYR A 93 -8.31 -9.94 12.49
CA TYR A 93 -9.12 -10.08 11.28
C TYR A 93 -8.88 -11.42 10.55
N ARG A 94 -7.83 -12.17 10.92
CA ARG A 94 -7.50 -13.51 10.39
C ARG A 94 -7.43 -13.56 8.87
N ALA A 95 -6.81 -12.57 8.26
CA ALA A 95 -6.58 -12.53 6.82
C ALA A 95 -5.33 -13.35 6.45
N ASP A 96 -5.38 -14.08 5.33
CA ASP A 96 -4.21 -14.76 4.76
C ASP A 96 -3.31 -13.77 4.00
N TYR A 97 -3.92 -12.76 3.40
CA TYR A 97 -3.26 -11.72 2.62
C TYR A 97 -3.62 -10.34 3.14
N ILE A 98 -2.67 -9.42 3.12
CA ILE A 98 -2.85 -8.03 3.53
C ILE A 98 -2.45 -7.12 2.38
N VAL A 99 -3.37 -6.23 1.99
CA VAL A 99 -3.08 -5.14 1.05
C VAL A 99 -2.75 -3.90 1.84
N VAL A 100 -1.56 -3.36 1.63
CA VAL A 100 -1.10 -2.08 2.21
C VAL A 100 -1.20 -1.01 1.15
N LEU A 101 -1.93 0.06 1.45
CA LEU A 101 -2.23 1.14 0.52
C LEU A 101 -1.82 2.50 1.11
N ALA A 102 -1.26 3.37 0.28
CA ALA A 102 -1.17 4.79 0.60
C ALA A 102 -2.54 5.45 0.41
N GLY A 103 -2.98 6.24 1.39
CA GLY A 103 -4.30 6.89 1.39
C GLY A 103 -4.36 8.23 0.65
N ASP A 104 -3.32 8.62 -0.08
CA ASP A 104 -3.17 9.94 -0.72
C ASP A 104 -3.02 9.90 -2.25
N HIS A 105 -3.31 8.76 -2.86
CA HIS A 105 -3.24 8.57 -4.30
C HIS A 105 -4.63 8.44 -4.94
N ILE A 106 -4.76 8.95 -6.18
CA ILE A 106 -6.00 8.91 -6.95
C ILE A 106 -5.76 8.08 -8.21
N TYR A 107 -6.36 6.90 -8.26
CA TYR A 107 -6.32 5.98 -9.39
C TYR A 107 -7.52 5.03 -9.32
N LYS A 108 -7.76 4.26 -10.40
CA LYS A 108 -8.73 3.16 -10.42
C LYS A 108 -7.99 1.86 -10.66
N MET A 109 -8.10 0.93 -9.73
CA MET A 109 -7.40 -0.35 -9.77
C MET A 109 -8.26 -1.46 -9.15
N ASN A 110 -8.24 -2.64 -9.77
CA ASN A 110 -8.83 -3.84 -9.21
C ASN A 110 -7.75 -4.65 -8.48
N TYR A 111 -7.76 -4.59 -7.15
CA TYR A 111 -6.79 -5.31 -6.33
C TYR A 111 -6.97 -6.84 -6.36
N ALA A 112 -8.16 -7.35 -6.75
CA ALA A 112 -8.36 -8.78 -6.89
C ALA A 112 -7.47 -9.38 -7.99
N LEU A 113 -7.23 -8.64 -9.09
CA LEU A 113 -6.32 -9.06 -10.16
C LEU A 113 -4.86 -9.10 -9.67
N MET A 114 -4.45 -8.10 -8.90
CA MET A 114 -3.13 -8.09 -8.28
C MET A 114 -2.97 -9.23 -7.26
N LEU A 115 -4.02 -9.54 -6.48
CA LEU A 115 -4.01 -10.67 -5.55
C LEU A 115 -3.91 -12.01 -6.28
N ALA A 116 -4.64 -12.19 -7.38
CA ALA A 116 -4.53 -13.40 -8.19
C ALA A 116 -3.12 -13.59 -8.75
N ASP A 117 -2.49 -12.51 -9.23
CA ASP A 117 -1.11 -12.51 -9.69
C ASP A 117 -0.12 -12.84 -8.56
N HIS A 118 -0.32 -12.27 -7.36
CA HIS A 118 0.47 -12.56 -6.15
C HIS A 118 0.43 -14.05 -5.80
N VAL A 119 -0.76 -14.64 -5.77
CA VAL A 119 -0.94 -16.07 -5.47
C VAL A 119 -0.30 -16.94 -6.53
N ASN A 120 -0.48 -16.61 -7.82
CA ASN A 120 0.09 -17.37 -8.93
C ASN A 120 1.63 -17.35 -8.95
N LYS A 121 2.24 -16.22 -8.58
CA LYS A 121 3.69 -16.08 -8.50
C LYS A 121 4.30 -16.74 -7.27
N GLY A 122 3.50 -17.02 -6.23
CA GLY A 122 3.92 -17.71 -5.01
C GLY A 122 5.02 -16.98 -4.22
N ARG A 123 5.06 -15.65 -4.30
CA ARG A 123 5.99 -14.81 -3.54
C ARG A 123 5.35 -14.31 -2.25
N ASP A 124 6.15 -13.88 -1.30
CA ASP A 124 5.64 -13.38 -0.02
C ASP A 124 5.17 -11.92 -0.06
N CYS A 125 5.67 -11.17 -1.06
CA CYS A 125 5.30 -9.78 -1.30
C CYS A 125 5.13 -9.52 -2.79
N THR A 126 4.16 -8.71 -3.15
CA THR A 126 3.98 -8.15 -4.51
C THR A 126 3.87 -6.64 -4.43
N VAL A 127 4.61 -5.94 -5.27
CA VAL A 127 4.63 -4.47 -5.36
C VAL A 127 3.96 -4.04 -6.66
N ALA A 128 2.92 -3.22 -6.58
CA ALA A 128 2.36 -2.59 -7.77
C ALA A 128 3.33 -1.53 -8.31
N CYS A 129 3.53 -1.53 -9.62
CA CYS A 129 4.47 -0.65 -10.28
C CYS A 129 3.88 -0.03 -11.55
N ILE A 130 4.43 1.11 -11.91
CA ILE A 130 4.06 1.87 -13.12
C ILE A 130 5.31 2.38 -13.81
N THR A 131 5.28 2.41 -15.14
CA THR A 131 6.34 3.00 -15.94
C THR A 131 6.21 4.52 -15.94
N VAL A 132 7.28 5.22 -15.59
CA VAL A 132 7.35 6.68 -15.56
C VAL A 132 8.57 7.19 -16.35
N PRO A 133 8.58 8.47 -16.79
CA PRO A 133 9.80 9.10 -17.27
C PRO A 133 10.91 9.02 -16.20
N ARG A 134 12.12 8.67 -16.61
CA ARG A 134 13.26 8.49 -15.68
C ARG A 134 13.55 9.74 -14.86
N GLU A 135 13.40 10.92 -15.46
CA GLU A 135 13.61 12.21 -14.81
C GLU A 135 12.62 12.48 -13.66
N GLU A 136 11.42 11.89 -13.70
CA GLU A 136 10.41 12.01 -12.64
C GLU A 136 10.54 10.92 -11.57
N ALA A 137 11.30 9.87 -11.83
CA ALA A 137 11.34 8.68 -11.00
C ALA A 137 12.04 8.88 -9.64
N SER A 138 12.85 9.94 -9.48
CA SER A 138 13.52 10.28 -8.22
C SER A 138 12.56 10.59 -7.06
N ALA A 139 11.27 10.82 -7.35
CA ALA A 139 10.24 11.02 -6.32
C ALA A 139 9.70 9.72 -5.71
N PHE A 140 10.02 8.57 -6.30
CA PHE A 140 9.43 7.26 -5.99
C PHE A 140 10.49 6.22 -5.59
N GLY A 141 10.04 5.12 -5.02
CA GLY A 141 10.84 3.90 -5.00
C GLY A 141 10.95 3.35 -6.42
N VAL A 142 12.15 3.06 -6.87
CA VAL A 142 12.42 2.56 -8.23
C VAL A 142 12.94 1.14 -8.15
N MET A 143 12.43 0.26 -9.02
CA MET A 143 12.78 -1.15 -9.00
C MET A 143 13.33 -1.62 -10.34
N SER A 144 14.17 -2.65 -10.26
CA SER A 144 14.61 -3.45 -11.39
C SER A 144 13.98 -4.83 -11.29
N VAL A 145 13.50 -5.37 -12.41
CA VAL A 145 12.81 -6.66 -12.46
C VAL A 145 13.51 -7.64 -13.39
N GLY A 146 13.51 -8.92 -13.01
CA GLY A 146 13.99 -10.02 -13.81
C GLY A 146 12.92 -10.59 -14.75
N ALA A 147 13.27 -11.69 -15.42
CA ALA A 147 12.44 -12.29 -16.48
C ALA A 147 11.06 -12.79 -16.00
N ASN A 148 10.94 -13.20 -14.73
CA ASN A 148 9.70 -13.72 -14.13
C ASN A 148 9.03 -12.68 -13.24
N SER A 149 9.22 -11.38 -13.53
CA SER A 149 8.71 -10.29 -12.71
C SER A 149 9.21 -10.29 -11.25
N GLU A 150 10.26 -11.05 -10.91
CA GLU A 150 10.90 -10.91 -9.61
C GLU A 150 11.57 -9.54 -9.51
N VAL A 151 11.40 -8.89 -8.37
CA VAL A 151 12.12 -7.66 -8.08
C VAL A 151 13.53 -8.03 -7.63
N ILE A 152 14.54 -7.62 -8.42
CA ILE A 152 15.95 -7.93 -8.17
C ILE A 152 16.67 -6.80 -7.46
N ASP A 153 16.15 -5.57 -7.57
CA ASP A 153 16.65 -4.39 -6.86
C ASP A 153 15.53 -3.41 -6.59
N PHE A 154 15.64 -2.66 -5.48
CA PHE A 154 14.70 -1.61 -5.09
C PHE A 154 15.44 -0.50 -4.36
N VAL A 155 15.33 0.72 -4.87
CA VAL A 155 15.95 1.91 -4.29
C VAL A 155 14.91 2.99 -4.04
N GLU A 156 14.74 3.40 -2.80
CA GLU A 156 13.80 4.46 -2.43
C GLU A 156 14.36 5.83 -2.77
N LYS A 157 13.66 6.56 -3.63
CA LYS A 157 13.96 7.94 -4.06
C LYS A 157 15.42 8.15 -4.50
N PRO A 158 15.89 7.37 -5.49
CA PRO A 158 17.26 7.48 -5.94
C PRO A 158 17.53 8.82 -6.61
N VAL A 159 18.74 9.37 -6.41
CA VAL A 159 19.19 10.59 -7.11
C VAL A 159 19.33 10.33 -8.61
N ASP A 160 19.83 9.14 -8.97
CA ASP A 160 19.93 8.66 -10.35
C ASP A 160 19.13 7.37 -10.51
N PRO A 161 17.86 7.47 -10.95
CA PRO A 161 17.00 6.30 -11.05
C PRO A 161 17.51 5.28 -12.08
N PRO A 162 17.50 3.97 -11.77
CA PRO A 162 17.84 2.95 -12.74
C PRO A 162 16.84 2.94 -13.92
N ALA A 163 17.37 2.85 -15.13
CA ALA A 163 16.57 2.77 -16.33
C ALA A 163 15.98 1.36 -16.52
N MET A 164 14.82 1.29 -17.16
CA MET A 164 14.27 0.01 -17.60
C MET A 164 15.12 -0.60 -18.72
N PRO A 165 15.31 -1.93 -18.74
CA PRO A 165 16.00 -2.61 -19.85
C PRO A 165 15.35 -2.27 -21.21
N GLY A 166 16.16 -1.80 -22.15
CA GLY A 166 15.71 -1.38 -23.48
C GLY A 166 15.01 -0.01 -23.57
N HIS A 167 14.84 0.68 -22.44
CA HIS A 167 14.19 1.99 -22.35
C HIS A 167 14.96 2.94 -21.43
N PRO A 168 16.05 3.58 -21.93
CA PRO A 168 16.93 4.40 -21.08
C PRO A 168 16.27 5.67 -20.54
N ASP A 169 15.18 6.10 -21.14
CA ASP A 169 14.35 7.26 -20.78
C ASP A 169 13.24 6.93 -19.76
N LYS A 170 13.08 5.65 -19.38
CA LYS A 170 12.01 5.17 -18.51
C LYS A 170 12.53 4.45 -17.28
N ALA A 171 11.77 4.50 -16.20
CA ALA A 171 12.02 3.76 -14.97
C ALA A 171 10.74 3.08 -14.48
N LEU A 172 10.88 2.02 -13.70
CA LEU A 172 9.77 1.31 -13.10
C LEU A 172 9.59 1.77 -11.66
N ALA A 173 8.56 2.57 -11.41
CA ALA A 173 8.27 3.18 -10.14
C ALA A 173 7.29 2.36 -9.30
N SER A 174 7.54 2.25 -8.00
CA SER A 174 6.60 1.72 -7.03
C SER A 174 5.42 2.66 -6.83
N MET A 175 4.22 2.11 -6.80
CA MET A 175 3.01 2.87 -6.49
C MET A 175 2.72 2.97 -4.98
N GLY A 176 3.56 2.38 -4.13
CA GLY A 176 3.27 2.30 -2.69
C GLY A 176 2.06 1.42 -2.37
N ILE A 177 1.79 0.46 -3.23
CA ILE A 177 0.72 -0.53 -3.09
C ILE A 177 1.38 -1.90 -2.98
N TYR A 178 1.14 -2.58 -1.88
CA TYR A 178 1.78 -3.85 -1.58
C TYR A 178 0.74 -4.92 -1.22
N ILE A 179 0.95 -6.15 -1.68
CA ILE A 179 0.25 -7.33 -1.15
C ILE A 179 1.28 -8.21 -0.46
N PHE A 180 0.97 -8.63 0.75
CA PHE A 180 1.80 -9.52 1.54
C PHE A 180 1.03 -10.77 1.95
N ASN A 181 1.73 -11.91 2.04
CA ASN A 181 1.33 -12.99 2.91
C ASN A 181 1.32 -12.47 4.36
N ALA A 182 0.21 -12.60 5.08
CA ALA A 182 0.04 -11.98 6.40
C ALA A 182 1.15 -12.39 7.39
N ARG A 183 1.46 -13.69 7.46
CA ARG A 183 2.53 -14.20 8.34
C ARG A 183 3.91 -13.66 8.00
N TYR A 184 4.18 -13.47 6.71
CA TYR A 184 5.44 -12.88 6.27
C TYR A 184 5.53 -11.41 6.68
N LEU A 185 4.45 -10.63 6.47
CA LEU A 185 4.39 -9.23 6.88
C LEU A 185 4.69 -9.08 8.37
N TYR A 186 3.99 -9.82 9.23
CA TYR A 186 4.18 -9.72 10.69
C TYR A 186 5.62 -10.00 11.09
N LYS A 187 6.23 -11.04 10.53
CA LYS A 187 7.64 -11.37 10.79
C LYS A 187 8.61 -10.27 10.33
N GLN A 188 8.33 -9.61 9.19
CA GLN A 188 9.17 -8.50 8.73
C GLN A 188 9.01 -7.28 9.63
N LEU A 189 7.79 -6.96 10.08
CA LEU A 189 7.51 -5.85 11.00
C LEU A 189 8.21 -6.06 12.35
N GLU A 190 8.12 -7.26 12.94
CA GLU A 190 8.81 -7.59 14.20
C GLU A 190 10.33 -7.43 14.10
N ARG A 191 10.92 -7.89 12.99
CA ARG A 191 12.35 -7.75 12.72
C ARG A 191 12.77 -6.30 12.54
N ASP A 192 11.94 -5.53 11.84
CA ASP A 192 12.18 -4.12 11.58
C ASP A 192 12.15 -3.32 12.88
N MET A 193 11.21 -3.62 13.76
CA MET A 193 11.11 -2.97 15.07
C MET A 193 12.30 -3.26 16.00
N ALA A 194 12.91 -4.43 15.84
CA ALA A 194 14.12 -4.80 16.60
C ALA A 194 15.41 -4.17 16.04
N ASP A 195 15.36 -3.53 14.88
CA ASP A 195 16.50 -2.89 14.22
C ASP A 195 16.58 -1.41 14.62
N PRO A 196 17.60 -1.01 15.43
CA PRO A 196 17.72 0.37 15.91
C PRO A 196 18.08 1.36 14.81
N ASP A 197 18.63 0.89 13.69
CA ASP A 197 19.04 1.72 12.55
C ASP A 197 17.92 1.88 11.51
N SER A 198 16.79 1.19 11.70
CA SER A 198 15.64 1.29 10.80
C SER A 198 14.90 2.62 10.95
N SER A 199 14.44 3.17 9.84
CA SER A 199 13.48 4.29 9.81
C SER A 199 12.02 3.82 9.93
N HIS A 200 11.80 2.51 9.99
CA HIS A 200 10.51 1.84 10.07
C HIS A 200 9.55 2.22 8.93
N ASP A 201 10.10 2.27 7.72
CA ASP A 201 9.38 2.64 6.51
C ASP A 201 9.31 1.46 5.53
N PHE A 202 8.16 1.30 4.85
CA PHE A 202 8.02 0.21 3.88
C PHE A 202 9.02 0.33 2.73
N GLY A 203 9.15 1.52 2.14
CA GLY A 203 10.01 1.73 0.97
C GLY A 203 11.50 1.71 1.30
N LYS A 204 11.89 2.16 2.48
CA LYS A 204 13.30 2.23 2.89
C LYS A 204 13.83 0.95 3.52
N ASP A 205 12.98 0.27 4.30
CA ASP A 205 13.44 -0.80 5.17
C ASP A 205 12.81 -2.16 4.82
N ILE A 206 11.48 -2.26 4.76
CA ILE A 206 10.77 -3.53 4.56
C ILE A 206 10.96 -4.08 3.15
N ILE A 207 10.67 -3.28 2.11
CA ILE A 207 10.71 -3.75 0.71
C ILE A 207 12.14 -4.07 0.28
N PRO A 208 13.16 -3.21 0.51
CA PRO A 208 14.54 -3.56 0.14
C PRO A 208 15.04 -4.83 0.84
N ARG A 209 14.66 -5.05 2.10
CA ARG A 209 14.98 -6.28 2.83
C ARG A 209 14.31 -7.50 2.19
N ALA A 210 13.02 -7.41 1.87
CA ALA A 210 12.28 -8.48 1.21
C ALA A 210 12.85 -8.82 -0.18
N VAL A 211 13.29 -7.81 -0.94
CA VAL A 211 13.97 -8.00 -2.23
C VAL A 211 15.27 -8.79 -2.07
N ARG A 212 16.11 -8.42 -1.08
CA ARG A 212 17.34 -9.18 -0.79
C ARG A 212 17.09 -10.65 -0.42
N GLN A 213 15.90 -10.97 0.10
CA GLN A 213 15.48 -12.34 0.41
C GLN A 213 14.89 -13.08 -0.80
N GLY A 214 14.76 -12.43 -1.95
CA GLY A 214 14.15 -12.99 -3.16
C GLY A 214 12.64 -13.23 -3.04
N SER A 215 11.97 -12.54 -2.12
CA SER A 215 10.56 -12.76 -1.78
C SER A 215 9.58 -11.80 -2.47
N VAL A 216 10.05 -10.94 -3.39
CA VAL A 216 9.23 -9.87 -3.99
C VAL A 216 9.01 -10.08 -5.48
N SER A 217 7.76 -9.88 -5.92
CA SER A 217 7.39 -9.77 -7.34
C SER A 217 6.82 -8.39 -7.67
N ALA A 218 6.98 -7.97 -8.91
CA ALA A 218 6.36 -6.77 -9.46
C ALA A 218 5.02 -7.11 -10.11
N HIS A 219 4.02 -6.22 -9.96
CA HIS A 219 2.75 -6.27 -10.66
C HIS A 219 2.53 -4.96 -11.42
N PRO A 220 2.59 -4.96 -12.77
CA PRO A 220 2.33 -3.78 -13.57
C PRO A 220 0.90 -3.25 -13.38
N PHE A 221 0.75 -1.96 -13.15
CA PHE A 221 -0.54 -1.30 -12.94
C PHE A 221 -1.50 -1.52 -14.12
N GLU A 222 -0.98 -1.57 -15.34
CA GLU A 222 -1.73 -1.76 -16.57
C GLU A 222 -2.51 -3.09 -16.59
N GLN A 223 -2.09 -4.07 -15.80
CA GLN A 223 -2.76 -5.38 -15.71
C GLN A 223 -4.00 -5.36 -14.79
N SER A 224 -4.17 -4.32 -14.00
CA SER A 224 -5.27 -4.19 -13.03
C SER A 224 -5.90 -2.80 -12.99
N CYS A 225 -5.47 -1.85 -13.82
CA CYS A 225 -6.14 -0.57 -13.96
C CYS A 225 -7.48 -0.75 -14.70
N VAL A 226 -8.48 0.00 -14.24
CA VAL A 226 -9.79 0.06 -14.91
C VAL A 226 -9.71 1.08 -16.04
N ASN A 227 -9.68 0.61 -17.29
CA ASN A 227 -9.66 1.48 -18.47
C ASN A 227 -11.08 1.93 -18.82
N THR A 228 -11.39 3.19 -18.55
CA THR A 228 -12.72 3.78 -18.83
C THR A 228 -12.89 4.25 -20.28
N ARG A 229 -11.82 4.20 -21.11
CA ARG A 229 -11.87 4.72 -22.50
C ARG A 229 -12.38 3.70 -23.51
N THR A 230 -12.31 2.42 -23.24
CA THR A 230 -12.68 1.35 -24.19
C THR A 230 -14.07 0.78 -23.97
N GLY A 231 -14.76 1.13 -22.89
CA GLY A 231 -16.05 0.51 -22.54
C GLY A 231 -15.96 -1.00 -22.24
N GLU A 232 -14.78 -1.59 -22.36
CA GLU A 232 -14.51 -2.97 -21.97
C GLU A 232 -14.15 -2.96 -20.48
N GLU A 233 -15.08 -3.42 -19.68
CA GLU A 233 -14.81 -3.77 -18.30
C GLU A 233 -13.87 -4.98 -18.31
N ALA A 234 -12.62 -4.76 -17.98
CA ALA A 234 -11.72 -5.86 -17.64
C ALA A 234 -12.16 -6.38 -16.26
N TYR A 235 -13.08 -7.32 -16.25
CA TYR A 235 -13.45 -8.14 -15.11
C TYR A 235 -12.56 -9.38 -15.03
#